data_65b32dd428be940adda830b7bedf86f9
#
_entry.id   65b32dd428be940adda830b7bedf86f9
#
_cell.length_a   1.000
_cell.length_b   1.000
_cell.length_c   1.000
_cell.angle_alpha   90.00
_cell.angle_beta   90.00
_cell.angle_gamma   90.00
#
_symmetry.space_group_name_H-M   'P 1'
#
loop_
_entity.id
_entity.type
_entity.pdbx_description
1 polymer ?
#
loop_
_entity_poly.entity_id
_entity_poly.type
_entity_poly.pdbx_seq_one_letter_code
_entity_poly.pdbx_strand_id
1 'polypeptide(L)'
;MTTSTRPPYAPSPALLYGCRVLAALVISLGAILYIPVVEGVFPLWGIYALIPVYLVFNALPYVLYRRIPHIGGRKRSLLSPSHSRHTLRSCAHGVEMLHTFLLATGVSVVYHLARLSLLWTGRWRDWLISAAIAVGVLAVVFWNGMLCLYIYSVQLGIRWRVIGALCGLLPVIQLLVLRRIMQVVDAEVETECVRIDRNNTRRDQRVCETKYPLLMVHGVFFRDFKHINYWGRIPFDLELNGATIYYGGQHSAAAVADCAAELEARIKEIVETTGCGKVNVIAHSKGGLDMRYALQNCGISPYVASLTTVNTPHKGCIFADFLLNTFPESVKAKVSSAYNTAAHKLGDPNPDFMAAVSDLTATGCAALEPHLAGESNPAALEGVYCQSVGSLMPRARGGRFPMNVAYPIVRFFDGPNDGLVAETSFSFGEKYTLLTPVGKRGISHGDMIDLNRENVEGFDVREFYVELVSDLKERGL
;
A
#
# COMPACT_ATOMS: atom_id res chain seq x y z
N MET A 1 20.64 -2.58 -15.56
CA MET A 1 20.06 -2.08 -16.82
C MET A 1 18.82 -2.92 -17.10
N THR A 2 17.68 -2.53 -16.58
CA THR A 2 16.39 -3.18 -16.91
C THR A 2 15.91 -2.55 -18.19
N THR A 3 15.99 -3.29 -19.29
CA THR A 3 15.24 -2.97 -20.51
C THR A 3 13.77 -2.89 -20.10
N SER A 4 13.23 -1.69 -20.08
CA SER A 4 11.80 -1.43 -19.88
C SER A 4 11.04 -2.05 -21.06
N THR A 5 10.81 -3.36 -21.00
CA THR A 5 9.85 -4.00 -21.88
C THR A 5 8.47 -3.58 -21.39
N ARG A 6 7.82 -2.80 -22.22
CA ARG A 6 6.49 -2.25 -21.95
C ARG A 6 5.51 -3.40 -21.63
N PRO A 7 4.67 -3.23 -20.59
CA PRO A 7 3.73 -4.28 -20.22
C PRO A 7 2.77 -4.61 -21.38
N PRO A 8 2.45 -5.88 -21.63
CA PRO A 8 1.68 -6.33 -22.78
C PRO A 8 0.24 -5.81 -22.84
N TYR A 9 -0.27 -5.28 -21.71
CA TYR A 9 -1.62 -4.72 -21.62
C TYR A 9 -1.70 -3.24 -22.05
N ALA A 10 -0.59 -2.51 -22.10
CA ALA A 10 -0.59 -1.11 -22.48
C ALA A 10 -0.66 -0.95 -24.00
N PRO A 11 -1.54 -0.06 -24.52
CA PRO A 11 -1.57 0.24 -25.95
C PRO A 11 -0.23 0.79 -26.44
N SER A 12 0.09 0.69 -27.73
CA SER A 12 1.36 1.23 -28.23
C SER A 12 1.47 2.74 -28.00
N PRO A 13 2.69 3.30 -27.78
CA PRO A 13 2.88 4.73 -27.56
C PRO A 13 2.35 5.56 -28.72
N ALA A 14 2.60 5.11 -29.96
CA ALA A 14 2.13 5.79 -31.17
C ALA A 14 0.60 5.84 -31.21
N LEU A 15 -0.07 4.74 -30.87
CA LEU A 15 -1.53 4.69 -30.82
C LEU A 15 -2.08 5.64 -29.75
N LEU A 16 -1.54 5.60 -28.51
CA LEU A 16 -1.97 6.49 -27.43
C LEU A 16 -1.75 7.95 -27.80
N TYR A 17 -0.56 8.29 -28.32
CA TYR A 17 -0.26 9.65 -28.71
C TYR A 17 -1.19 10.13 -29.84
N GLY A 18 -1.38 9.31 -30.88
CA GLY A 18 -2.32 9.61 -31.97
C GLY A 18 -3.75 9.83 -31.46
N CYS A 19 -4.24 8.97 -30.57
CA CYS A 19 -5.56 9.13 -29.97
C CYS A 19 -5.67 10.41 -29.12
N ARG A 20 -4.64 10.74 -28.32
CA ARG A 20 -4.61 11.97 -27.51
C ARG A 20 -4.66 13.22 -28.40
N VAL A 21 -3.85 13.28 -29.46
CA VAL A 21 -3.82 14.41 -30.39
C VAL A 21 -5.16 14.57 -31.09
N LEU A 22 -5.70 13.47 -31.63
CA LEU A 22 -6.99 13.49 -32.33
C LEU A 22 -8.13 13.91 -31.37
N ALA A 23 -8.17 13.36 -30.17
CA ALA A 23 -9.13 13.74 -29.15
C ALA A 23 -9.00 15.22 -28.76
N ALA A 24 -7.77 15.72 -28.58
CA ALA A 24 -7.53 17.13 -28.26
C ALA A 24 -8.02 18.07 -29.37
N LEU A 25 -7.80 17.73 -30.63
CA LEU A 25 -8.32 18.47 -31.77
C LEU A 25 -9.86 18.48 -31.79
N VAL A 26 -10.50 17.31 -31.64
CA VAL A 26 -11.97 17.18 -31.61
C VAL A 26 -12.57 18.01 -30.47
N ILE A 27 -11.98 17.96 -29.27
CA ILE A 27 -12.42 18.73 -28.11
C ILE A 27 -12.33 20.22 -28.34
N SER A 28 -11.29 20.67 -29.05
CA SER A 28 -11.09 22.10 -29.36
C SER A 28 -11.98 22.60 -30.48
N LEU A 29 -12.51 21.71 -31.36
CA LEU A 29 -13.28 22.11 -32.55
C LEU A 29 -14.53 22.94 -32.20
N GLY A 30 -15.22 22.67 -31.09
CA GLY A 30 -16.42 23.42 -30.69
C GLY A 30 -16.15 24.92 -30.53
N ALA A 31 -15.04 25.28 -29.87
CA ALA A 31 -14.61 26.66 -29.71
C ALA A 31 -14.06 27.26 -31.01
N ILE A 32 -13.28 26.47 -31.77
CA ILE A 32 -12.67 26.90 -33.04
C ILE A 32 -13.76 27.19 -34.08
N LEU A 33 -14.77 26.36 -34.23
CA LEU A 33 -15.83 26.49 -35.21
C LEU A 33 -16.88 27.56 -34.86
N TYR A 34 -16.96 27.98 -33.60
CA TYR A 34 -17.93 29.00 -33.18
C TYR A 34 -17.82 30.28 -34.02
N ILE A 35 -16.61 30.84 -34.24
CA ILE A 35 -16.42 32.05 -35.01
C ILE A 35 -16.82 31.88 -36.48
N PRO A 36 -16.38 30.84 -37.22
CA PRO A 36 -16.90 30.50 -38.55
C PRO A 36 -18.42 30.35 -38.66
N VAL A 37 -19.07 29.84 -37.59
CA VAL A 37 -20.55 29.76 -37.56
C VAL A 37 -21.19 31.13 -37.48
N VAL A 38 -20.67 32.01 -36.62
CA VAL A 38 -21.17 33.40 -36.52
C VAL A 38 -20.92 34.17 -37.82
N GLU A 39 -19.85 33.88 -38.55
CA GLU A 39 -19.53 34.42 -39.85
C GLU A 39 -20.37 33.84 -41.01
N GLY A 40 -21.21 32.84 -40.74
CA GLY A 40 -22.03 32.20 -41.77
C GLY A 40 -21.25 31.24 -42.70
N VAL A 41 -19.98 30.97 -42.39
CA VAL A 41 -19.11 30.08 -43.16
C VAL A 41 -19.35 28.62 -42.85
N PHE A 42 -19.79 28.34 -41.62
CA PHE A 42 -20.05 26.97 -41.16
C PHE A 42 -21.45 26.83 -40.56
N PRO A 43 -22.20 25.76 -40.85
CA PRO A 43 -23.56 25.62 -40.37
C PRO A 43 -23.60 25.28 -38.87
N LEU A 44 -24.53 25.84 -38.13
CA LEU A 44 -24.69 25.65 -36.66
C LEU A 44 -24.86 24.17 -36.25
N TRP A 45 -25.56 23.37 -37.06
CA TRP A 45 -25.76 21.94 -36.80
C TRP A 45 -24.42 21.17 -36.75
N GLY A 46 -23.37 21.67 -37.43
CA GLY A 46 -22.05 21.05 -37.38
C GLY A 46 -21.39 21.06 -36.01
N ILE A 47 -21.70 22.05 -35.16
CA ILE A 47 -21.26 22.09 -33.77
C ILE A 47 -21.97 20.96 -32.97
N TYR A 48 -23.26 20.80 -33.18
CA TYR A 48 -24.00 19.71 -32.49
C TYR A 48 -23.53 18.32 -32.92
N ALA A 49 -23.08 18.15 -34.16
CA ALA A 49 -22.49 16.90 -34.65
C ALA A 49 -21.19 16.51 -33.93
N LEU A 50 -20.50 17.47 -33.27
CA LEU A 50 -19.33 17.16 -32.44
C LEU A 50 -19.67 16.45 -31.13
N ILE A 51 -20.90 16.55 -30.62
CA ILE A 51 -21.30 15.91 -29.34
C ILE A 51 -21.10 14.40 -29.38
N PRO A 52 -21.68 13.61 -30.31
CA PRO A 52 -21.44 12.18 -30.36
C PRO A 52 -19.98 11.83 -30.62
N VAL A 53 -19.27 12.61 -31.42
CA VAL A 53 -17.82 12.42 -31.64
C VAL A 53 -17.06 12.60 -30.33
N TYR A 54 -17.38 13.66 -29.57
CA TYR A 54 -16.79 13.90 -28.26
C TYR A 54 -17.03 12.72 -27.29
N LEU A 55 -18.26 12.20 -27.24
CA LEU A 55 -18.60 11.05 -26.39
C LEU A 55 -17.79 9.79 -26.74
N VAL A 56 -17.59 9.54 -28.04
CA VAL A 56 -16.75 8.42 -28.52
C VAL A 56 -15.30 8.63 -28.07
N PHE A 57 -14.72 9.81 -28.27
CA PHE A 57 -13.34 10.08 -27.86
C PHE A 57 -13.17 10.11 -26.34
N ASN A 58 -14.20 10.48 -25.60
CA ASN A 58 -14.21 10.39 -24.13
C ASN A 58 -14.15 8.93 -23.67
N ALA A 59 -14.92 8.03 -24.28
CA ALA A 59 -14.93 6.61 -23.93
C ALA A 59 -13.73 5.80 -24.46
N LEU A 60 -13.09 6.29 -25.52
CA LEU A 60 -12.03 5.56 -26.25
C LEU A 60 -10.87 5.11 -25.33
N PRO A 61 -10.28 5.95 -24.44
CA PRO A 61 -9.20 5.51 -23.57
C PRO A 61 -9.61 4.30 -22.70
N TYR A 62 -10.83 4.30 -22.17
CA TYR A 62 -11.34 3.18 -21.38
C TYR A 62 -11.39 1.88 -22.20
N VAL A 63 -11.71 1.97 -23.48
CA VAL A 63 -11.73 0.80 -24.40
C VAL A 63 -10.32 0.36 -24.78
N LEU A 64 -9.38 1.29 -24.98
CA LEU A 64 -8.00 0.98 -25.32
C LEU A 64 -7.30 0.15 -24.23
N TYR A 65 -7.63 0.40 -22.96
CA TYR A 65 -7.12 -0.37 -21.83
C TYR A 65 -7.89 -1.67 -21.53
N ARG A 66 -8.62 -2.21 -22.52
CA ARG A 66 -9.35 -3.50 -22.37
C ARG A 66 -8.48 -4.71 -22.05
N ARG A 67 -7.17 -4.64 -22.30
CA ARG A 67 -6.21 -5.70 -22.04
C ARG A 67 -5.65 -5.70 -20.62
N ILE A 68 -6.01 -4.72 -19.78
CA ILE A 68 -5.62 -4.76 -18.37
C ILE A 68 -6.03 -6.10 -17.76
N PRO A 69 -5.09 -6.83 -17.13
CA PRO A 69 -5.36 -8.14 -16.58
C PRO A 69 -6.39 -8.08 -15.43
N HIS A 70 -7.05 -9.19 -15.19
CA HIS A 70 -7.93 -9.34 -14.04
C HIS A 70 -7.49 -10.56 -13.22
N ILE A 71 -7.79 -10.53 -11.96
CA ILE A 71 -7.54 -11.65 -11.06
C ILE A 71 -8.55 -12.74 -11.40
N GLY A 72 -8.06 -13.87 -11.93
CA GLY A 72 -8.92 -14.99 -12.33
C GLY A 72 -9.49 -15.73 -11.12
N GLY A 73 -10.74 -16.16 -11.22
CA GLY A 73 -11.25 -17.40 -10.63
C GLY A 73 -11.64 -17.46 -9.16
N ARG A 74 -11.75 -16.38 -8.37
CA ARG A 74 -12.30 -16.52 -7.00
C ARG A 74 -13.42 -15.52 -6.69
N LYS A 75 -14.44 -16.01 -5.93
CA LYS A 75 -15.48 -15.16 -5.36
C LYS A 75 -14.82 -14.05 -4.53
N ARG A 76 -15.31 -12.81 -4.64
CA ARG A 76 -14.91 -11.69 -3.81
C ARG A 76 -14.88 -12.11 -2.33
N SER A 77 -13.68 -12.25 -1.76
CA SER A 77 -13.55 -12.26 -0.32
C SER A 77 -13.76 -10.82 0.18
N LEU A 78 -14.20 -10.65 1.41
CA LEU A 78 -14.30 -9.33 2.07
C LEU A 78 -12.95 -8.61 2.13
N LEU A 79 -11.86 -9.34 1.95
CA LEU A 79 -10.46 -8.88 1.90
C LEU A 79 -9.96 -8.64 0.46
N SER A 80 -10.86 -8.66 -0.55
CA SER A 80 -10.50 -8.42 -1.94
C SER A 80 -9.72 -7.12 -2.09
N PRO A 81 -8.59 -7.11 -2.83
CA PRO A 81 -7.82 -5.89 -3.03
C PRO A 81 -8.68 -4.85 -3.71
N SER A 82 -8.42 -3.61 -3.37
CA SER A 82 -9.06 -2.42 -3.94
C SER A 82 -8.90 -2.27 -5.46
N HIS A 83 -8.07 -3.09 -6.10
CA HIS A 83 -7.75 -3.03 -7.53
C HIS A 83 -8.47 -4.10 -8.35
N SER A 84 -9.72 -3.85 -8.67
CA SER A 84 -10.42 -4.60 -9.71
C SER A 84 -9.93 -4.15 -11.10
N ARG A 85 -10.15 -4.99 -12.12
CA ARG A 85 -9.90 -4.61 -13.53
C ARG A 85 -10.60 -3.29 -13.88
N HIS A 86 -11.80 -3.07 -13.38
CA HIS A 86 -12.56 -1.82 -13.59
C HIS A 86 -11.83 -0.62 -12.98
N THR A 87 -11.36 -0.72 -11.73
CA THR A 87 -10.67 0.38 -11.05
C THR A 87 -9.37 0.76 -11.76
N LEU A 88 -8.56 -0.22 -12.15
CA LEU A 88 -7.32 0.05 -12.89
C LEU A 88 -7.57 0.65 -14.27
N ARG A 89 -8.60 0.18 -15.00
CA ARG A 89 -9.01 0.79 -16.27
C ARG A 89 -9.51 2.22 -16.08
N SER A 90 -10.24 2.50 -15.02
CA SER A 90 -10.71 3.84 -14.70
C SER A 90 -9.58 4.78 -14.32
N CYS A 91 -8.57 4.31 -13.59
CA CYS A 91 -7.34 5.05 -13.33
C CYS A 91 -6.60 5.40 -14.63
N ALA A 92 -6.33 4.41 -15.48
CA ALA A 92 -5.67 4.60 -16.75
C ALA A 92 -6.47 5.55 -17.67
N HIS A 93 -7.79 5.37 -17.73
CA HIS A 93 -8.69 6.28 -18.47
C HIS A 93 -8.58 7.71 -17.96
N GLY A 94 -8.63 7.92 -16.65
CA GLY A 94 -8.52 9.25 -16.06
C GLY A 94 -7.21 9.95 -16.39
N VAL A 95 -6.08 9.23 -16.36
CA VAL A 95 -4.77 9.77 -16.79
C VAL A 95 -4.78 10.17 -18.26
N GLU A 96 -5.34 9.35 -19.14
CA GLU A 96 -5.44 9.67 -20.57
C GLU A 96 -6.32 10.91 -20.82
N MET A 97 -7.42 11.06 -20.09
CA MET A 97 -8.27 12.24 -20.15
C MET A 97 -7.51 13.50 -19.75
N LEU A 98 -6.67 13.43 -18.72
CA LEU A 98 -5.86 14.57 -18.29
C LEU A 98 -4.74 14.92 -19.28
N HIS A 99 -4.12 13.92 -19.93
CA HIS A 99 -3.19 14.20 -21.03
C HIS A 99 -3.90 14.91 -22.22
N THR A 100 -5.09 14.43 -22.57
CA THR A 100 -5.91 15.04 -23.62
C THR A 100 -6.32 16.45 -23.26
N PHE A 101 -6.70 16.69 -21.98
CA PHE A 101 -6.98 18.03 -21.45
C PHE A 101 -5.79 18.99 -21.64
N LEU A 102 -4.58 18.55 -21.27
CA LEU A 102 -3.37 19.39 -21.41
C LEU A 102 -3.09 19.75 -22.87
N LEU A 103 -3.22 18.79 -23.79
CA LEU A 103 -3.04 19.04 -25.22
C LEU A 103 -4.12 19.97 -25.77
N ALA A 104 -5.39 19.72 -25.45
CA ALA A 104 -6.51 20.55 -25.89
C ALA A 104 -6.42 21.99 -25.33
N THR A 105 -5.94 22.14 -24.09
CA THR A 105 -5.66 23.46 -23.50
C THR A 105 -4.60 24.18 -24.32
N GLY A 106 -3.50 23.52 -24.71
CA GLY A 106 -2.47 24.10 -25.60
C GLY A 106 -3.04 24.55 -26.92
N VAL A 107 -3.83 23.70 -27.59
CA VAL A 107 -4.50 24.04 -28.86
C VAL A 107 -5.42 25.27 -28.69
N SER A 108 -6.25 25.27 -27.64
CA SER A 108 -7.17 26.37 -27.38
C SER A 108 -6.46 27.67 -27.08
N VAL A 109 -5.36 27.68 -26.32
CA VAL A 109 -4.55 28.86 -26.04
C VAL A 109 -3.96 29.42 -27.34
N VAL A 110 -3.33 28.56 -28.14
CA VAL A 110 -2.75 29.01 -29.45
C VAL A 110 -3.81 29.60 -30.35
N TYR A 111 -4.98 28.96 -30.46
CA TYR A 111 -6.09 29.50 -31.27
C TYR A 111 -6.56 30.86 -30.77
N HIS A 112 -6.82 31.05 -29.49
CA HIS A 112 -7.32 32.33 -28.96
C HIS A 112 -6.27 33.43 -29.02
N LEU A 113 -4.97 33.08 -28.87
CA LEU A 113 -3.88 34.05 -29.12
C LEU A 113 -3.81 34.48 -30.59
N ALA A 114 -3.97 33.56 -31.53
CA ALA A 114 -4.01 33.87 -32.96
C ALA A 114 -5.23 34.74 -33.34
N ARG A 115 -6.30 34.68 -32.55
CA ARG A 115 -7.54 35.46 -32.74
C ARG A 115 -7.65 36.73 -31.87
N LEU A 116 -6.57 37.15 -31.22
CA LEU A 116 -6.56 38.34 -30.34
C LEU A 116 -7.03 39.61 -31.08
N SER A 117 -6.83 39.72 -32.40
CA SER A 117 -7.27 40.85 -33.21
C SER A 117 -8.78 41.10 -33.07
N LEU A 118 -9.60 40.11 -32.79
CA LEU A 118 -11.04 40.26 -32.59
C LEU A 118 -11.39 41.18 -31.42
N LEU A 119 -10.50 41.30 -30.41
CA LEU A 119 -10.69 42.19 -29.26
C LEU A 119 -10.66 43.68 -29.68
N TRP A 120 -9.85 44.05 -30.70
CA TRP A 120 -9.68 45.42 -31.20
C TRP A 120 -10.57 45.75 -32.38
N THR A 121 -11.12 44.76 -33.09
CA THR A 121 -11.99 44.95 -34.25
C THR A 121 -13.48 45.05 -33.90
N GLY A 122 -13.82 45.25 -32.61
CA GLY A 122 -15.20 45.36 -32.14
C GLY A 122 -15.92 44.02 -31.95
N ARG A 123 -15.23 42.89 -32.22
CA ARG A 123 -15.78 41.52 -32.11
C ARG A 123 -15.35 40.81 -30.82
N TRP A 124 -15.06 41.54 -29.77
CA TRP A 124 -14.62 41.03 -28.48
C TRP A 124 -15.62 40.02 -27.85
N ARG A 125 -16.94 40.21 -28.12
CA ARG A 125 -17.97 39.29 -27.64
C ARG A 125 -17.82 37.90 -28.25
N ASP A 126 -17.54 37.82 -29.56
CA ASP A 126 -17.35 36.55 -30.26
C ASP A 126 -16.12 35.81 -29.70
N TRP A 127 -15.04 36.53 -29.44
CA TRP A 127 -13.84 35.99 -28.82
C TRP A 127 -14.13 35.46 -27.41
N LEU A 128 -14.85 36.20 -26.56
CA LEU A 128 -15.22 35.78 -25.21
C LEU A 128 -16.13 34.55 -25.19
N ILE A 129 -17.10 34.48 -26.10
CA ILE A 129 -18.00 33.33 -26.19
C ILE A 129 -17.22 32.09 -26.65
N SER A 130 -16.36 32.21 -27.65
CA SER A 130 -15.47 31.13 -28.08
C SER A 130 -14.57 30.63 -26.92
N ALA A 131 -13.97 31.57 -26.17
CA ALA A 131 -13.15 31.23 -25.01
C ALA A 131 -13.97 30.57 -23.90
N ALA A 132 -15.19 31.02 -23.64
CA ALA A 132 -16.10 30.42 -22.68
C ALA A 132 -16.50 28.99 -23.06
N ILE A 133 -16.76 28.71 -24.34
CA ILE A 133 -17.01 27.36 -24.87
C ILE A 133 -15.78 26.50 -24.64
N ALA A 134 -14.57 26.98 -24.96
CA ALA A 134 -13.32 26.26 -24.74
C ALA A 134 -13.16 25.88 -23.24
N VAL A 135 -13.31 26.86 -22.35
CA VAL A 135 -13.21 26.65 -20.90
C VAL A 135 -14.25 25.63 -20.41
N GLY A 136 -15.51 25.74 -20.86
CA GLY A 136 -16.57 24.81 -20.48
C GLY A 136 -16.26 23.36 -20.88
N VAL A 137 -15.85 23.15 -22.14
CA VAL A 137 -15.52 21.79 -22.62
C VAL A 137 -14.27 21.25 -21.93
N LEU A 138 -13.23 22.07 -21.79
CA LEU A 138 -12.00 21.69 -21.07
C LEU A 138 -12.28 21.35 -19.61
N ALA A 139 -13.17 22.08 -18.93
CA ALA A 139 -13.57 21.78 -17.57
C ALA A 139 -14.25 20.41 -17.47
N VAL A 140 -15.11 20.04 -18.41
CA VAL A 140 -15.74 18.70 -18.43
C VAL A 140 -14.69 17.60 -18.59
N VAL A 141 -13.73 17.75 -19.50
CA VAL A 141 -12.65 16.78 -19.71
C VAL A 141 -11.77 16.65 -18.46
N PHE A 142 -11.37 17.78 -17.89
CA PHE A 142 -10.58 17.85 -16.66
C PHE A 142 -11.25 17.14 -15.50
N TRP A 143 -12.50 17.51 -15.20
CA TRP A 143 -13.22 16.92 -14.07
C TRP A 143 -13.52 15.42 -14.26
N ASN A 144 -13.81 14.99 -15.50
CA ASN A 144 -13.96 13.56 -15.78
C ASN A 144 -12.66 12.80 -15.44
N GLY A 145 -11.51 13.28 -15.92
CA GLY A 145 -10.22 12.70 -15.56
C GLY A 145 -9.95 12.72 -14.06
N MET A 146 -10.09 13.87 -13.41
CA MET A 146 -9.83 14.03 -11.98
C MET A 146 -10.74 13.17 -11.10
N LEU A 147 -12.02 13.09 -11.41
CA LEU A 147 -12.96 12.23 -10.68
C LEU A 147 -12.59 10.75 -10.78
N CYS A 148 -12.19 10.30 -11.98
CA CYS A 148 -11.69 8.94 -12.13
C CYS A 148 -10.49 8.68 -11.20
N LEU A 149 -9.50 9.59 -11.15
CA LEU A 149 -8.34 9.42 -10.29
C LEU A 149 -8.69 9.51 -8.80
N TYR A 150 -9.55 10.43 -8.41
CA TYR A 150 -9.92 10.65 -7.02
C TYR A 150 -10.78 9.52 -6.44
N ILE A 151 -11.62 8.90 -7.26
CA ILE A 151 -12.51 7.82 -6.82
C ILE A 151 -11.77 6.47 -6.82
N TYR A 152 -10.99 6.19 -7.86
CA TYR A 152 -10.50 4.83 -8.10
C TYR A 152 -9.04 4.60 -7.70
N SER A 153 -8.17 5.63 -7.62
CA SER A 153 -6.78 5.44 -7.21
C SER A 153 -6.66 5.26 -5.70
N VAL A 154 -5.96 4.23 -5.28
CA VAL A 154 -5.61 3.96 -3.87
C VAL A 154 -4.32 4.67 -3.49
N GLN A 155 -3.33 4.70 -4.40
CA GLN A 155 -2.00 5.25 -4.15
C GLN A 155 -1.98 6.77 -4.07
N LEU A 156 -2.99 7.45 -4.61
CA LEU A 156 -3.06 8.92 -4.58
C LEU A 156 -3.12 9.47 -3.15
N GLY A 157 -3.75 8.74 -2.21
CA GLY A 157 -3.86 9.13 -0.82
C GLY A 157 -4.61 10.46 -0.60
N ILE A 158 -4.90 10.77 0.65
CA ILE A 158 -5.61 12.01 1.02
C ILE A 158 -4.75 13.25 0.72
N ARG A 159 -3.44 13.16 0.94
CA ARG A 159 -2.51 14.29 0.75
C ARG A 159 -2.59 14.88 -0.67
N TRP A 160 -2.47 14.05 -1.71
CA TRP A 160 -2.48 14.54 -3.09
C TRP A 160 -3.87 14.97 -3.54
N ARG A 161 -4.95 14.38 -2.99
CA ARG A 161 -6.32 14.84 -3.22
C ARG A 161 -6.53 16.25 -2.67
N VAL A 162 -6.09 16.51 -1.44
CA VAL A 162 -6.18 17.84 -0.81
C VAL A 162 -5.31 18.87 -1.54
N ILE A 163 -4.05 18.54 -1.83
CA ILE A 163 -3.15 19.43 -2.56
C ILE A 163 -3.72 19.74 -3.96
N GLY A 164 -4.23 18.75 -4.67
CA GLY A 164 -4.85 18.92 -5.99
C GLY A 164 -6.07 19.84 -5.95
N ALA A 165 -6.91 19.70 -4.92
CA ALA A 165 -8.08 20.56 -4.74
C ALA A 165 -7.68 22.02 -4.41
N LEU A 166 -6.75 22.21 -3.48
CA LEU A 166 -6.30 23.55 -3.05
C LEU A 166 -5.54 24.30 -4.14
N CYS A 167 -4.69 23.59 -4.91
CA CYS A 167 -3.90 24.19 -5.98
C CYS A 167 -4.69 24.37 -7.27
N GLY A 168 -5.93 23.86 -7.36
CA GLY A 168 -6.75 23.91 -8.57
C GLY A 168 -7.04 25.30 -9.11
N LEU A 169 -6.94 26.34 -8.26
CA LEU A 169 -7.13 27.75 -8.64
C LEU A 169 -5.83 28.47 -9.04
N LEU A 170 -4.67 27.79 -8.96
CA LEU A 170 -3.35 28.38 -9.23
C LEU A 170 -2.78 27.81 -10.54
N PRO A 171 -2.91 28.48 -11.71
CA PRO A 171 -2.70 27.87 -13.03
C PRO A 171 -1.35 27.15 -13.20
N VAL A 172 -0.24 27.78 -12.81
CA VAL A 172 1.10 27.21 -12.97
C VAL A 172 1.36 26.09 -11.97
N ILE A 173 1.00 26.31 -10.69
CA ILE A 173 1.20 25.33 -9.61
C ILE A 173 0.33 24.11 -9.87
N GLN A 174 -0.90 24.31 -10.34
CA GLN A 174 -1.81 23.25 -10.72
C GLN A 174 -1.20 22.28 -11.75
N LEU A 175 -0.49 22.79 -12.77
CA LEU A 175 0.14 21.92 -13.77
C LEU A 175 1.21 21.00 -13.16
N LEU A 176 2.00 21.50 -12.22
CA LEU A 176 2.99 20.68 -11.51
C LEU A 176 2.33 19.62 -10.62
N VAL A 177 1.29 20.02 -9.90
CA VAL A 177 0.52 19.11 -9.05
C VAL A 177 -0.19 18.06 -9.90
N LEU A 178 -0.83 18.45 -11.00
CA LEU A 178 -1.50 17.56 -11.93
C LEU A 178 -0.53 16.53 -12.51
N ARG A 179 0.64 16.98 -12.98
CA ARG A 179 1.70 16.07 -13.44
C ARG A 179 2.06 15.05 -12.36
N ARG A 180 2.21 15.47 -11.10
CA ARG A 180 2.54 14.55 -10.00
C ARG A 180 1.42 13.56 -9.70
N ILE A 181 0.17 14.01 -9.71
CA ILE A 181 -1.02 13.14 -9.55
C ILE A 181 -1.04 12.07 -10.63
N MET A 182 -0.88 12.46 -11.90
CA MET A 182 -0.85 11.53 -13.03
C MET A 182 0.28 10.50 -12.89
N GLN A 183 1.50 10.94 -12.52
CA GLN A 183 2.64 10.04 -12.31
C GLN A 183 2.39 9.00 -11.20
N VAL A 184 1.75 9.40 -10.09
CA VAL A 184 1.42 8.48 -8.99
C VAL A 184 0.43 7.41 -9.46
N VAL A 185 -0.58 7.82 -10.23
CA VAL A 185 -1.62 6.88 -10.71
C VAL A 185 -1.10 5.99 -11.84
N ASP A 186 -0.27 6.52 -12.74
CA ASP A 186 0.38 5.70 -13.77
C ASP A 186 1.26 4.60 -13.15
N ALA A 187 2.08 4.97 -12.16
CA ALA A 187 2.89 4.01 -11.42
C ALA A 187 2.04 2.96 -10.68
N GLU A 188 0.88 3.37 -10.13
CA GLU A 188 -0.09 2.45 -9.52
C GLU A 188 -0.60 1.43 -10.54
N VAL A 189 -1.09 1.89 -11.69
CA VAL A 189 -1.62 1.03 -12.75
C VAL A 189 -0.55 0.06 -13.24
N GLU A 190 0.67 0.55 -13.49
CA GLU A 190 1.78 -0.28 -13.95
C GLU A 190 2.13 -1.36 -12.92
N THR A 191 2.38 -0.99 -11.67
CA THR A 191 2.76 -1.92 -10.61
C THR A 191 1.69 -3.00 -10.38
N GLU A 192 0.42 -2.58 -10.30
CA GLU A 192 -0.68 -3.51 -10.05
C GLU A 192 -0.93 -4.47 -11.23
N CYS A 193 -0.80 -3.98 -12.46
CA CYS A 193 -0.95 -4.84 -13.65
C CYS A 193 0.17 -5.87 -13.77
N VAL A 194 1.43 -5.46 -13.55
CA VAL A 194 2.59 -6.38 -13.57
C VAL A 194 2.42 -7.47 -12.51
N ARG A 195 1.96 -7.10 -11.30
CA ARG A 195 1.75 -8.06 -10.22
C ARG A 195 0.59 -9.02 -10.50
N ILE A 196 -0.54 -8.52 -11.02
CA ILE A 196 -1.67 -9.38 -11.39
C ILE A 196 -1.24 -10.37 -12.49
N ASP A 197 -0.48 -9.91 -13.47
CA ASP A 197 0.02 -10.76 -14.55
C ASP A 197 0.97 -11.84 -14.01
N ARG A 198 1.91 -11.47 -13.14
CA ARG A 198 2.81 -12.40 -12.45
C ARG A 198 2.04 -13.46 -11.66
N ASN A 199 1.08 -13.04 -10.84
CA ASN A 199 0.26 -13.96 -10.05
C ASN A 199 -0.58 -14.89 -10.94
N ASN A 200 -1.13 -14.40 -12.06
CA ASN A 200 -1.88 -15.23 -13.00
C ASN A 200 -0.97 -16.27 -13.68
N THR A 201 0.27 -15.90 -14.05
CA THR A 201 1.23 -16.80 -14.71
C THR A 201 1.69 -17.95 -13.79
N ARG A 202 1.92 -17.68 -12.51
CA ARG A 202 2.40 -18.69 -11.54
C ARG A 202 1.30 -19.38 -10.74
N ARG A 203 0.05 -19.04 -10.98
CA ARG A 203 -1.10 -19.52 -10.19
C ARG A 203 -1.19 -21.02 -10.06
N ASP A 204 -1.01 -21.73 -11.18
CA ASP A 204 -1.12 -23.19 -11.21
C ASP A 204 0.07 -23.89 -10.54
N GLN A 205 1.18 -23.17 -10.35
CA GLN A 205 2.36 -23.65 -9.61
C GLN A 205 2.13 -23.68 -8.10
N ARG A 206 1.14 -22.92 -7.59
CA ARG A 206 0.78 -22.85 -6.17
C ARG A 206 2.02 -22.67 -5.28
N VAL A 207 2.86 -21.69 -5.62
CA VAL A 207 4.19 -21.49 -5.00
C VAL A 207 4.16 -21.29 -3.49
N CYS A 208 3.02 -20.88 -2.93
CA CYS A 208 2.82 -20.72 -1.48
C CYS A 208 2.05 -21.87 -0.83
N GLU A 209 1.83 -22.99 -1.54
CA GLU A 209 1.21 -24.19 -0.94
C GLU A 209 2.24 -24.97 -0.15
N THR A 210 2.43 -24.58 1.09
CA THR A 210 3.31 -25.21 2.07
C THR A 210 2.70 -26.50 2.62
N LYS A 211 3.53 -27.39 3.12
CA LYS A 211 3.08 -28.64 3.77
C LYS A 211 2.23 -28.38 5.00
N TYR A 212 2.57 -27.35 5.76
CA TYR A 212 1.85 -26.92 6.95
C TYR A 212 1.23 -25.55 6.71
N PRO A 213 0.02 -25.27 7.22
CA PRO A 213 -0.61 -23.96 7.02
C PRO A 213 0.18 -22.84 7.69
N LEU A 214 -0.02 -21.62 7.20
CA LEU A 214 0.58 -20.43 7.77
C LEU A 214 -0.24 -19.93 8.96
N LEU A 215 0.43 -19.59 10.06
CA LEU A 215 -0.12 -18.84 11.18
C LEU A 215 0.50 -17.44 11.20
N MET A 216 -0.29 -16.43 10.93
CA MET A 216 0.15 -15.03 10.96
C MET A 216 -0.13 -14.41 12.32
N VAL A 217 0.93 -13.99 13.03
CA VAL A 217 0.89 -13.47 14.39
C VAL A 217 1.21 -11.98 14.37
N HIS A 218 0.24 -11.16 14.75
CA HIS A 218 0.36 -9.71 14.76
C HIS A 218 1.21 -9.17 15.92
N GLY A 219 1.63 -7.90 15.83
CA GLY A 219 2.34 -7.20 16.91
C GLY A 219 1.39 -6.44 17.84
N VAL A 220 1.96 -5.46 18.56
CA VAL A 220 1.23 -4.56 19.44
C VAL A 220 0.42 -3.53 18.65
N PHE A 221 -0.61 -2.94 19.27
CA PHE A 221 -1.48 -1.84 18.84
C PHE A 221 -2.62 -2.18 17.87
N PHE A 222 -2.54 -3.21 17.06
CA PHE A 222 -3.62 -3.57 16.14
C PHE A 222 -3.85 -5.07 16.21
N ARG A 223 -5.12 -5.45 16.32
CA ARG A 223 -5.57 -6.84 16.26
C ARG A 223 -6.17 -7.12 14.89
N ASP A 224 -6.17 -8.37 14.47
CA ASP A 224 -6.91 -8.81 13.30
C ASP A 224 -8.41 -8.76 13.58
N PHE A 225 -9.06 -7.66 13.19
CA PHE A 225 -10.51 -7.52 13.25
C PHE A 225 -11.16 -8.04 11.98
N LYS A 226 -12.41 -8.49 12.09
CA LYS A 226 -13.21 -8.96 10.95
C LYS A 226 -13.21 -8.02 9.73
N HIS A 227 -12.97 -6.71 9.94
CA HIS A 227 -13.01 -5.67 8.92
C HIS A 227 -11.71 -4.88 8.74
N ILE A 228 -10.73 -5.07 9.62
CA ILE A 228 -9.42 -4.39 9.57
C ILE A 228 -8.36 -5.46 9.66
N ASN A 229 -7.76 -5.78 8.51
CA ASN A 229 -6.69 -6.75 8.44
C ASN A 229 -5.35 -6.07 8.81
N TYR A 230 -4.69 -6.57 9.84
CA TYR A 230 -3.37 -6.15 10.28
C TYR A 230 -2.32 -6.25 9.15
N TRP A 231 -2.40 -7.30 8.34
CA TRP A 231 -1.44 -7.66 7.30
C TRP A 231 -1.73 -7.02 5.93
N GLY A 232 -2.58 -6.01 5.88
CA GLY A 232 -2.90 -5.27 4.67
C GLY A 232 -3.36 -6.15 3.50
N ARG A 233 -2.61 -6.11 2.38
CA ARG A 233 -2.92 -6.88 1.16
C ARG A 233 -2.14 -8.21 1.06
N ILE A 234 -1.23 -8.49 1.99
CA ILE A 234 -0.32 -9.65 1.98
C ILE A 234 -1.07 -10.99 1.95
N PRO A 235 -2.05 -11.26 2.84
CA PRO A 235 -2.74 -12.56 2.87
C PRO A 235 -3.44 -12.89 1.56
N PHE A 236 -3.99 -11.88 0.89
CA PHE A 236 -4.66 -12.08 -0.38
C PHE A 236 -3.70 -12.63 -1.46
N ASP A 237 -2.50 -12.05 -1.58
CA ASP A 237 -1.51 -12.51 -2.56
C ASP A 237 -0.95 -13.90 -2.20
N LEU A 238 -0.78 -14.22 -0.92
CA LEU A 238 -0.39 -15.55 -0.45
C LEU A 238 -1.45 -16.61 -0.77
N GLU A 239 -2.73 -16.35 -0.43
CA GLU A 239 -3.84 -17.24 -0.74
C GLU A 239 -4.02 -17.45 -2.26
N LEU A 240 -3.83 -16.39 -3.05
CA LEU A 240 -3.90 -16.47 -4.51
C LEU A 240 -2.83 -17.41 -5.08
N ASN A 241 -1.70 -17.52 -4.40
CA ASN A 241 -0.59 -18.42 -4.75
C ASN A 241 -0.65 -19.78 -4.00
N GLY A 242 -1.76 -20.10 -3.34
CA GLY A 242 -2.04 -21.44 -2.78
C GLY A 242 -1.87 -21.60 -1.27
N ALA A 243 -1.51 -20.54 -0.54
CA ALA A 243 -1.37 -20.63 0.91
C ALA A 243 -2.71 -20.87 1.62
N THR A 244 -2.66 -21.63 2.71
CA THR A 244 -3.72 -21.73 3.71
C THR A 244 -3.30 -20.92 4.93
N ILE A 245 -4.10 -19.92 5.33
CA ILE A 245 -3.72 -18.93 6.34
C ILE A 245 -4.67 -18.96 7.53
N TYR A 246 -4.09 -18.96 8.72
CA TYR A 246 -4.74 -18.74 10.01
C TYR A 246 -4.13 -17.51 10.69
N TYR A 247 -4.85 -16.92 11.64
CA TYR A 247 -4.41 -15.77 12.41
C TYR A 247 -4.30 -16.13 13.87
N GLY A 248 -3.28 -15.56 14.56
CA GLY A 248 -3.03 -15.80 15.98
C GLY A 248 -4.20 -15.39 16.86
N GLY A 249 -4.74 -14.18 16.59
CA GLY A 249 -5.91 -13.67 17.30
C GLY A 249 -5.66 -13.34 18.78
N GLN A 250 -4.39 -13.34 19.24
CA GLN A 250 -3.99 -12.98 20.60
C GLN A 250 -4.33 -11.51 20.92
N HIS A 251 -4.31 -11.15 22.20
CA HIS A 251 -4.50 -9.77 22.63
C HIS A 251 -3.42 -8.85 22.08
N SER A 252 -3.81 -7.68 21.59
CA SER A 252 -2.86 -6.74 20.99
C SER A 252 -2.05 -5.94 22.02
N ALA A 253 -2.55 -5.85 23.25
CA ALA A 253 -1.95 -5.11 24.35
C ALA A 253 -2.01 -5.93 25.64
N ALA A 254 -1.19 -6.96 25.71
CA ALA A 254 -0.99 -7.78 26.91
C ALA A 254 0.50 -8.13 27.05
N ALA A 255 0.91 -8.63 28.21
CA ALA A 255 2.26 -9.12 28.42
C ALA A 255 2.62 -10.25 27.46
N VAL A 256 3.92 -10.43 27.19
CA VAL A 256 4.42 -11.49 26.29
C VAL A 256 3.97 -12.87 26.77
N ALA A 257 4.01 -13.13 28.07
CA ALA A 257 3.62 -14.43 28.63
C ALA A 257 2.12 -14.73 28.43
N ASP A 258 1.25 -13.72 28.57
CA ASP A 258 -0.20 -13.89 28.38
C ASP A 258 -0.53 -14.14 26.91
N CYS A 259 0.08 -13.37 26.01
CA CYS A 259 -0.07 -13.59 24.56
C CYS A 259 0.46 -14.96 24.13
N ALA A 260 1.54 -15.44 24.75
CA ALA A 260 2.10 -16.76 24.48
C ALA A 260 1.13 -17.89 24.86
N ALA A 261 0.44 -17.77 25.99
CA ALA A 261 -0.57 -18.75 26.42
C ALA A 261 -1.78 -18.79 25.47
N GLU A 262 -2.22 -17.63 24.95
CA GLU A 262 -3.28 -17.58 23.94
C GLU A 262 -2.85 -18.20 22.61
N LEU A 263 -1.60 -17.96 22.19
CA LEU A 263 -1.04 -18.54 20.97
C LEU A 263 -0.88 -20.07 21.10
N GLU A 264 -0.53 -20.55 22.30
CA GLU A 264 -0.53 -21.99 22.59
C GLU A 264 -1.90 -22.60 22.33
N ALA A 265 -2.95 -22.05 22.95
CA ALA A 265 -4.31 -22.53 22.78
C ALA A 265 -4.74 -22.48 21.30
N ARG A 266 -4.40 -21.39 20.59
CA ARG A 266 -4.74 -21.20 19.18
C ARG A 266 -4.04 -22.20 18.25
N ILE A 267 -2.76 -22.48 18.47
CA ILE A 267 -1.99 -23.45 17.68
C ILE A 267 -2.55 -24.86 17.88
N LYS A 268 -2.83 -25.25 19.11
CA LYS A 268 -3.45 -26.54 19.42
C LYS A 268 -4.82 -26.69 18.76
N GLU A 269 -5.67 -25.65 18.84
CA GLU A 269 -6.97 -25.62 18.17
C GLU A 269 -6.84 -25.84 16.67
N ILE A 270 -5.90 -25.14 15.99
CA ILE A 270 -5.67 -25.29 14.55
C ILE A 270 -5.24 -26.71 14.21
N VAL A 271 -4.29 -27.26 14.95
CA VAL A 271 -3.77 -28.61 14.70
C VAL A 271 -4.86 -29.65 14.91
N GLU A 272 -5.64 -29.55 16.00
CA GLU A 272 -6.74 -30.50 16.32
C GLU A 272 -7.87 -30.42 15.29
N THR A 273 -8.29 -29.21 14.92
CA THR A 273 -9.44 -29.03 14.01
C THR A 273 -9.12 -29.35 12.55
N THR A 274 -7.86 -29.16 12.13
CA THR A 274 -7.45 -29.37 10.72
C THR A 274 -6.72 -30.67 10.48
N GLY A 275 -6.15 -31.28 11.52
CA GLY A 275 -5.29 -32.46 11.40
C GLY A 275 -3.94 -32.16 10.74
N CYS A 276 -3.53 -30.89 10.62
CA CYS A 276 -2.31 -30.51 9.89
C CYS A 276 -0.99 -30.94 10.57
N GLY A 277 -1.04 -31.32 11.82
CA GLY A 277 0.10 -31.74 12.65
C GLY A 277 0.97 -30.58 13.12
N LYS A 278 1.33 -29.65 12.25
CA LYS A 278 2.16 -28.47 12.55
C LYS A 278 1.66 -27.23 11.83
N VAL A 279 2.19 -26.06 12.21
CA VAL A 279 2.00 -24.77 11.52
C VAL A 279 3.33 -24.13 11.20
N ASN A 280 3.38 -23.33 10.13
CA ASN A 280 4.46 -22.37 9.82
C ASN A 280 4.06 -20.99 10.35
N VAL A 281 4.85 -20.42 11.26
CA VAL A 281 4.52 -19.14 11.89
C VAL A 281 5.27 -17.99 11.23
N ILE A 282 4.54 -16.93 10.91
CA ILE A 282 5.09 -15.64 10.51
C ILE A 282 4.62 -14.61 11.54
N ALA A 283 5.56 -14.07 12.33
CA ALA A 283 5.27 -13.20 13.45
C ALA A 283 5.93 -11.84 13.26
N HIS A 284 5.16 -10.75 13.43
CA HIS A 284 5.65 -9.39 13.27
C HIS A 284 5.79 -8.68 14.62
N SER A 285 6.87 -7.89 14.77
CA SER A 285 7.08 -7.01 15.92
C SER A 285 7.02 -7.79 17.25
N LYS A 286 6.24 -7.33 18.24
CA LYS A 286 6.02 -8.04 19.53
C LYS A 286 5.60 -9.49 19.35
N GLY A 287 4.79 -9.82 18.33
CA GLY A 287 4.36 -11.20 18.07
C GLY A 287 5.50 -12.19 17.90
N GLY A 288 6.68 -11.75 17.49
CA GLY A 288 7.88 -12.57 17.45
C GLY A 288 8.42 -12.91 18.84
N LEU A 289 8.31 -11.99 19.81
CA LEU A 289 8.63 -12.28 21.23
C LEU A 289 7.59 -13.22 21.84
N ASP A 290 6.31 -12.97 21.57
CA ASP A 290 5.21 -13.83 22.05
C ASP A 290 5.42 -15.27 21.59
N MET A 291 5.78 -15.47 20.32
CA MET A 291 6.06 -16.82 19.77
C MET A 291 7.35 -17.44 20.28
N ARG A 292 8.43 -16.68 20.48
CA ARG A 292 9.64 -17.20 21.12
C ARG A 292 9.35 -17.70 22.54
N TYR A 293 8.62 -16.89 23.31
CA TYR A 293 8.22 -17.25 24.66
C TYR A 293 7.34 -18.52 24.65
N ALA A 294 6.35 -18.60 23.77
CA ALA A 294 5.47 -19.76 23.64
C ALA A 294 6.23 -21.03 23.28
N LEU A 295 7.19 -20.98 22.35
CA LEU A 295 8.03 -22.12 21.99
C LEU A 295 8.85 -22.60 23.17
N GLN A 296 9.42 -21.72 23.99
CA GLN A 296 10.29 -22.07 25.10
C GLN A 296 9.52 -22.54 26.35
N ASN A 297 8.35 -21.94 26.61
CA ASN A 297 7.70 -22.10 27.93
C ASN A 297 6.33 -22.81 27.87
N CYS A 298 5.67 -22.87 26.70
CA CYS A 298 4.30 -23.45 26.61
C CYS A 298 4.27 -24.84 25.94
N GLY A 299 5.42 -25.45 25.62
CA GLY A 299 5.49 -26.81 25.10
C GLY A 299 4.87 -26.99 23.70
N ILE A 300 4.83 -25.91 22.85
CA ILE A 300 4.22 -25.94 21.51
C ILE A 300 5.18 -26.37 20.41
N SER A 301 6.46 -26.55 20.67
CA SER A 301 7.46 -26.93 19.66
C SER A 301 7.06 -28.13 18.80
N PRO A 302 6.40 -29.16 19.29
CA PRO A 302 5.95 -30.30 18.47
C PRO A 302 4.93 -29.88 17.38
N TYR A 303 4.22 -28.74 17.56
CA TYR A 303 3.17 -28.25 16.69
C TYR A 303 3.65 -27.11 15.75
N VAL A 304 4.92 -26.70 15.85
CA VAL A 304 5.49 -25.64 15.00
C VAL A 304 6.54 -26.23 14.09
N ALA A 305 6.45 -25.97 12.79
CA ALA A 305 7.44 -26.41 11.81
C ALA A 305 8.49 -25.33 11.56
N SER A 306 8.05 -24.06 11.53
CA SER A 306 8.96 -22.93 11.37
C SER A 306 8.45 -21.68 12.10
N LEU A 307 9.41 -20.81 12.49
CA LEU A 307 9.15 -19.46 13.00
C LEU A 307 9.96 -18.45 12.17
N THR A 308 9.24 -17.60 11.45
CA THR A 308 9.81 -16.41 10.80
C THR A 308 9.40 -15.18 11.59
N THR A 309 10.38 -14.47 12.17
CA THR A 309 10.13 -13.18 12.84
C THR A 309 10.43 -12.02 11.90
N VAL A 310 9.55 -11.03 11.86
CA VAL A 310 9.67 -9.86 10.99
C VAL A 310 9.70 -8.59 11.85
N ASN A 311 10.76 -7.83 11.74
CA ASN A 311 10.98 -6.58 12.51
C ASN A 311 10.70 -6.73 14.01
N THR A 312 11.05 -7.87 14.58
CA THR A 312 10.85 -8.17 16.00
C THR A 312 11.99 -7.57 16.83
N PRO A 313 11.69 -6.87 17.93
CA PRO A 313 12.70 -6.31 18.81
C PRO A 313 13.24 -7.38 19.79
N HIS A 314 14.03 -8.34 19.29
CA HIS A 314 14.55 -9.46 20.10
C HIS A 314 15.40 -9.01 21.30
N LYS A 315 16.00 -7.81 21.24
CA LYS A 315 16.78 -7.21 22.32
C LYS A 315 16.12 -5.99 22.94
N GLY A 316 14.82 -5.79 22.62
CA GLY A 316 14.06 -4.62 23.05
C GLY A 316 14.50 -3.31 22.39
N CYS A 317 14.03 -2.20 22.94
CA CYS A 317 14.27 -0.83 22.48
C CYS A 317 14.73 0.05 23.64
N ILE A 318 15.93 0.63 23.57
CA ILE A 318 16.49 1.53 24.61
C ILE A 318 15.67 2.81 24.69
N PHE A 319 15.20 3.31 23.55
CA PHE A 319 14.38 4.51 23.55
C PHE A 319 13.06 4.30 24.33
N ALA A 320 12.50 3.09 24.35
CA ALA A 320 11.28 2.77 25.10
C ALA A 320 11.56 2.82 26.62
N ASP A 321 12.72 2.31 27.08
CA ASP A 321 13.18 2.50 28.48
C ASP A 321 13.27 4.00 28.83
N PHE A 322 13.89 4.79 27.95
CA PHE A 322 13.99 6.25 28.18
C PHE A 322 12.61 6.91 28.31
N LEU A 323 11.64 6.58 27.45
CA LEU A 323 10.30 7.13 27.54
C LEU A 323 9.61 6.73 28.84
N LEU A 324 9.65 5.45 29.21
CA LEU A 324 9.01 4.95 30.43
C LEU A 324 9.65 5.52 31.70
N ASN A 325 10.95 5.80 31.69
CA ASN A 325 11.66 6.35 32.84
C ASN A 325 11.55 7.87 32.93
N THR A 326 11.33 8.56 31.81
CA THR A 326 11.34 10.03 31.75
C THR A 326 9.96 10.64 31.94
N PHE A 327 8.90 10.00 31.44
CA PHE A 327 7.56 10.56 31.56
C PHE A 327 6.98 10.38 32.96
N PRO A 328 6.33 11.44 33.53
CA PRO A 328 5.61 11.34 34.79
C PRO A 328 4.54 10.25 34.77
N GLU A 329 4.31 9.56 35.89
CA GLU A 329 3.28 8.51 36.01
C GLU A 329 1.89 8.98 35.57
N SER A 330 1.54 10.27 35.85
CA SER A 330 0.27 10.84 35.41
C SER A 330 0.09 10.90 33.89
N VAL A 331 1.20 11.06 33.14
CA VAL A 331 1.19 11.06 31.67
C VAL A 331 1.08 9.63 31.17
N LYS A 332 1.87 8.71 31.71
CA LYS A 332 1.82 7.27 31.39
C LYS A 332 0.42 6.70 31.63
N ALA A 333 -0.17 7.00 32.78
CA ALA A 333 -1.52 6.57 33.13
C ALA A 333 -2.59 7.11 32.15
N LYS A 334 -2.48 8.38 31.72
CA LYS A 334 -3.41 8.95 30.74
C LYS A 334 -3.29 8.28 29.37
N VAL A 335 -2.05 8.06 28.89
CA VAL A 335 -1.80 7.40 27.61
C VAL A 335 -2.30 5.96 27.65
N SER A 336 -1.97 5.21 28.70
CA SER A 336 -2.43 3.84 28.91
C SER A 336 -3.95 3.75 28.97
N SER A 337 -4.60 4.60 29.77
CA SER A 337 -6.07 4.63 29.90
C SER A 337 -6.75 4.96 28.56
N ALA A 338 -6.23 5.93 27.81
CA ALA A 338 -6.77 6.28 26.50
C ALA A 338 -6.62 5.12 25.49
N TYR A 339 -5.44 4.49 25.49
CA TYR A 339 -5.19 3.33 24.63
C TYR A 339 -6.07 2.13 25.01
N ASN A 340 -6.09 1.74 26.29
CA ASN A 340 -6.88 0.61 26.77
C ASN A 340 -8.38 0.81 26.50
N THR A 341 -8.88 2.03 26.64
CA THR A 341 -10.26 2.38 26.30
C THR A 341 -10.53 2.19 24.79
N ALA A 342 -9.61 2.62 23.95
CA ALA A 342 -9.74 2.45 22.49
C ALA A 342 -9.65 0.97 22.09
N ALA A 343 -8.69 0.23 22.62
CA ALA A 343 -8.50 -1.20 22.37
C ALA A 343 -9.72 -2.02 22.81
N HIS A 344 -10.27 -1.73 24.00
CA HIS A 344 -11.48 -2.38 24.49
C HIS A 344 -12.69 -2.11 23.58
N LYS A 345 -12.89 -0.88 23.11
CA LYS A 345 -13.94 -0.54 22.13
C LYS A 345 -13.78 -1.28 20.80
N LEU A 346 -12.55 -1.61 20.43
CA LEU A 346 -12.22 -2.37 19.24
C LEU A 346 -12.26 -3.89 19.47
N GLY A 347 -12.69 -4.36 20.65
CA GLY A 347 -12.93 -5.78 20.95
C GLY A 347 -11.77 -6.51 21.62
N ASP A 348 -10.78 -5.79 22.14
CA ASP A 348 -9.76 -6.36 23.04
C ASP A 348 -10.35 -6.41 24.46
N PRO A 349 -10.55 -7.59 25.05
CA PRO A 349 -11.31 -7.69 26.31
C PRO A 349 -10.55 -7.15 27.51
N ASN A 350 -9.22 -7.33 27.59
CA ASN A 350 -8.38 -6.95 28.72
C ASN A 350 -7.06 -6.31 28.27
N PRO A 351 -7.10 -5.11 27.64
CA PRO A 351 -5.88 -4.48 27.16
C PRO A 351 -5.05 -3.94 28.35
N ASP A 352 -3.77 -4.28 28.37
CA ASP A 352 -2.77 -3.71 29.26
C ASP A 352 -1.60 -3.13 28.47
N PHE A 353 -1.76 -1.88 28.05
CA PHE A 353 -0.77 -1.15 27.27
C PHE A 353 0.60 -1.08 27.98
N MET A 354 0.61 -0.87 29.30
CA MET A 354 1.86 -0.71 30.03
C MET A 354 2.64 -2.01 30.11
N ALA A 355 1.97 -3.15 30.34
CA ALA A 355 2.60 -4.46 30.33
C ALA A 355 3.21 -4.75 28.95
N ALA A 356 2.44 -4.54 27.87
CA ALA A 356 2.90 -4.76 26.52
C ALA A 356 4.11 -3.90 26.14
N VAL A 357 4.14 -2.61 26.54
CA VAL A 357 5.26 -1.71 26.23
C VAL A 357 6.47 -1.99 27.13
N SER A 358 6.26 -2.36 28.39
CA SER A 358 7.36 -2.74 29.29
C SER A 358 8.17 -3.92 28.78
N ASP A 359 7.50 -4.93 28.25
CA ASP A 359 8.16 -6.11 27.65
C ASP A 359 8.96 -5.77 26.37
N LEU A 360 8.65 -4.63 25.71
CA LEU A 360 9.36 -4.15 24.51
C LEU A 360 10.56 -3.25 24.84
N THR A 361 10.76 -2.86 26.10
CA THR A 361 11.95 -2.12 26.48
C THR A 361 13.19 -3.02 26.46
N ALA A 362 14.40 -2.44 26.39
CA ALA A 362 15.63 -3.21 26.48
C ALA A 362 15.75 -3.92 27.85
N THR A 363 15.34 -3.24 28.92
CA THR A 363 15.29 -3.81 30.27
C THR A 363 14.26 -4.96 30.37
N GLY A 364 13.06 -4.79 29.79
CA GLY A 364 12.02 -5.82 29.76
C GLY A 364 12.44 -7.04 28.97
N CYS A 365 12.98 -6.85 27.76
CA CYS A 365 13.53 -7.96 26.98
C CYS A 365 14.68 -8.69 27.69
N ALA A 366 15.58 -7.94 28.36
CA ALA A 366 16.64 -8.56 29.15
C ALA A 366 16.09 -9.39 30.33
N ALA A 367 15.02 -8.95 30.97
CA ALA A 367 14.32 -9.73 32.01
C ALA A 367 13.63 -10.98 31.45
N LEU A 368 13.14 -10.93 30.21
CA LEU A 368 12.56 -12.08 29.52
C LEU A 368 13.61 -13.03 28.92
N GLU A 369 14.87 -12.60 28.74
CA GLU A 369 15.90 -13.38 28.03
C GLU A 369 16.11 -14.78 28.59
N PRO A 370 16.15 -15.05 29.91
CA PRO A 370 16.24 -16.43 30.43
C PRO A 370 15.12 -17.33 29.93
N HIS A 371 13.91 -16.78 29.71
CA HIS A 371 12.77 -17.49 29.17
C HIS A 371 12.79 -17.57 27.64
N LEU A 372 13.51 -16.67 26.94
CA LEU A 372 13.59 -16.60 25.49
C LEU A 372 14.81 -17.35 24.93
N ALA A 373 15.91 -17.44 25.69
CA ALA A 373 17.19 -18.07 25.28
C ALA A 373 17.19 -19.60 25.42
N GLY A 374 16.15 -20.18 26.03
CA GLY A 374 16.05 -21.63 26.20
C GLY A 374 16.86 -22.17 27.36
N GLU A 375 17.27 -21.36 28.33
CA GLU A 375 17.90 -21.84 29.57
C GLU A 375 16.99 -22.84 30.31
N SER A 376 15.66 -22.60 30.22
CA SER A 376 14.65 -23.47 30.82
C SER A 376 14.36 -24.73 29.98
N ASN A 377 14.56 -24.68 28.66
CA ASN A 377 14.27 -25.77 27.74
C ASN A 377 15.15 -25.67 26.46
N PRO A 378 16.43 -26.11 26.53
CA PRO A 378 17.34 -26.06 25.40
C PRO A 378 16.84 -26.78 24.14
N ALA A 379 16.02 -27.79 24.28
CA ALA A 379 15.47 -28.57 23.19
C ALA A 379 14.21 -27.94 22.54
N ALA A 380 13.71 -26.85 23.09
CA ALA A 380 12.44 -26.24 22.61
C ALA A 380 12.46 -25.76 21.16
N LEU A 381 13.62 -25.45 20.61
CA LEU A 381 13.78 -25.06 19.20
C LEU A 381 14.28 -26.21 18.31
N GLU A 382 14.51 -27.39 18.88
CA GLU A 382 14.95 -28.56 18.12
C GLU A 382 13.88 -28.98 17.11
N GLY A 383 14.25 -29.02 15.82
CA GLY A 383 13.31 -29.38 14.75
C GLY A 383 12.34 -28.27 14.35
N VAL A 384 12.52 -27.02 14.86
CA VAL A 384 11.80 -25.82 14.40
C VAL A 384 12.76 -24.95 13.59
N TYR A 385 12.48 -24.77 12.30
CA TYR A 385 13.28 -23.87 11.47
C TYR A 385 13.00 -22.40 11.86
N CYS A 386 14.01 -21.71 12.36
CA CYS A 386 13.90 -20.32 12.81
C CYS A 386 14.64 -19.36 11.87
N GLN A 387 13.96 -18.29 11.43
CA GLN A 387 14.59 -17.21 10.68
C GLN A 387 14.03 -15.84 11.07
N SER A 388 14.79 -14.80 10.76
CA SER A 388 14.39 -13.42 11.02
C SER A 388 14.62 -12.50 9.84
N VAL A 389 13.77 -11.48 9.74
CA VAL A 389 13.82 -10.45 8.73
C VAL A 389 13.78 -9.09 9.43
N GLY A 390 14.70 -8.21 9.06
CA GLY A 390 14.70 -6.80 9.48
C GLY A 390 14.59 -5.88 8.29
N SER A 391 14.13 -4.65 8.52
CA SER A 391 14.09 -3.60 7.49
C SER A 391 14.65 -2.28 8.02
N LEU A 392 15.05 -1.40 7.12
CA LEU A 392 15.67 -0.12 7.49
C LEU A 392 15.06 1.06 6.74
N MET A 393 15.01 2.18 7.46
CA MET A 393 14.78 3.50 6.88
C MET A 393 16.09 4.30 6.87
N PRO A 394 16.49 4.95 5.75
CA PRO A 394 17.65 5.82 5.71
C PRO A 394 17.39 7.19 6.37
N ARG A 395 16.11 7.59 6.53
CA ARG A 395 15.68 8.89 7.05
C ARG A 395 14.21 8.91 7.45
N ALA A 396 13.85 9.83 8.36
CA ALA A 396 12.49 10.00 8.88
C ALA A 396 11.40 10.14 7.80
N ARG A 397 11.69 10.83 6.69
CA ARG A 397 10.74 11.01 5.57
C ARG A 397 10.39 9.72 4.82
N GLY A 398 11.09 8.63 5.11
CA GLY A 398 10.79 7.30 4.56
C GLY A 398 9.53 6.68 5.13
N GLY A 399 9.22 6.93 6.40
CA GLY A 399 8.03 6.38 7.06
C GLY A 399 6.83 7.31 7.04
N ARG A 400 5.66 6.73 7.34
CA ARG A 400 4.45 7.48 7.69
C ARG A 400 4.35 7.64 9.21
N PHE A 401 3.41 8.49 9.65
CA PHE A 401 3.11 8.59 11.09
C PHE A 401 2.65 7.22 11.64
N PRO A 402 3.14 6.77 12.80
CA PRO A 402 4.05 7.46 13.72
C PRO A 402 5.56 7.23 13.44
N MET A 403 5.96 6.30 12.52
CA MET A 403 7.36 5.91 12.30
C MET A 403 8.27 7.07 11.90
N ASN A 404 7.78 8.04 11.12
CA ASN A 404 8.53 9.23 10.73
C ASN A 404 8.89 10.15 11.91
N VAL A 405 8.07 10.15 12.97
CA VAL A 405 8.30 10.94 14.19
C VAL A 405 9.20 10.18 15.15
N ALA A 406 9.01 8.87 15.27
CA ALA A 406 9.80 8.02 16.15
C ALA A 406 11.24 7.78 15.62
N TYR A 407 11.42 7.72 14.30
CA TYR A 407 12.71 7.43 13.66
C TYR A 407 13.91 8.23 14.21
N PRO A 408 13.87 9.59 14.31
CA PRO A 408 15.02 10.34 14.80
C PRO A 408 15.30 10.07 16.30
N ILE A 409 14.29 9.75 17.08
CA ILE A 409 14.42 9.42 18.49
C ILE A 409 15.10 8.04 18.61
N VAL A 410 14.55 7.02 17.96
CA VAL A 410 15.13 5.69 17.95
C VAL A 410 16.56 5.73 17.40
N ARG A 411 16.81 6.51 16.35
CA ARG A 411 18.17 6.66 15.79
C ARG A 411 19.18 7.24 16.79
N PHE A 412 18.74 8.14 17.65
CA PHE A 412 19.59 8.74 18.67
C PHE A 412 19.99 7.73 19.75
N PHE A 413 19.07 6.89 20.20
CA PHE A 413 19.31 5.92 21.28
C PHE A 413 19.84 4.58 20.80
N ASP A 414 19.30 4.06 19.70
CA ASP A 414 19.44 2.67 19.25
C ASP A 414 20.15 2.56 17.89
N GLY A 415 20.39 3.67 17.16
CA GLY A 415 21.08 3.66 15.87
C GLY A 415 20.18 3.43 14.65
N PRO A 416 20.70 2.80 13.57
CA PRO A 416 19.91 2.48 12.38
C PRO A 416 18.66 1.69 12.72
N ASN A 417 17.48 2.07 12.13
CA ASN A 417 16.20 1.52 12.53
C ASN A 417 15.16 1.59 11.41
N ASP A 418 14.03 0.92 11.63
CA ASP A 418 12.85 0.89 10.75
C ASP A 418 11.77 1.95 11.08
N GLY A 419 12.07 2.84 12.03
CA GLY A 419 11.16 3.83 12.59
C GLY A 419 10.66 3.49 13.99
N LEU A 420 10.83 2.24 14.46
CA LEU A 420 10.47 1.79 15.82
C LEU A 420 11.51 0.88 16.45
N VAL A 421 12.13 -0.01 15.69
CA VAL A 421 13.04 -1.05 16.16
C VAL A 421 14.40 -0.89 15.49
N ALA A 422 15.47 -1.04 16.27
CA ALA A 422 16.84 -0.92 15.77
C ALA A 422 17.30 -2.19 15.04
N GLU A 423 18.19 -2.00 14.07
CA GLU A 423 18.82 -3.07 13.29
C GLU A 423 19.45 -4.16 14.18
N THR A 424 20.13 -3.74 15.25
CA THR A 424 20.82 -4.62 16.19
C THR A 424 19.89 -5.58 16.93
N SER A 425 18.58 -5.31 16.90
CA SER A 425 17.55 -6.06 17.62
C SER A 425 16.83 -7.10 16.76
N PHE A 426 17.04 -7.14 15.43
CA PHE A 426 16.28 -8.01 14.53
C PHE A 426 16.78 -9.44 14.41
N SER A 427 18.08 -9.68 14.63
CA SER A 427 18.72 -10.97 14.33
C SER A 427 18.28 -12.04 15.30
N PHE A 428 17.74 -13.15 14.74
CA PHE A 428 17.32 -14.36 15.47
C PHE A 428 17.28 -15.57 14.52
N GLY A 429 17.58 -16.75 15.04
CA GLY A 429 17.47 -18.02 14.32
C GLY A 429 18.66 -18.31 13.39
N GLU A 430 18.45 -19.27 12.50
CA GLU A 430 19.48 -19.81 11.60
C GLU A 430 19.78 -18.91 10.41
N LYS A 431 18.78 -18.12 9.96
CA LYS A 431 18.91 -17.19 8.81
C LYS A 431 18.41 -15.81 9.20
N TYR A 432 19.25 -14.81 9.00
CA TYR A 432 18.86 -13.41 9.14
C TYR A 432 18.95 -12.69 7.79
N THR A 433 17.89 -11.99 7.42
CA THR A 433 17.83 -11.19 6.20
C THR A 433 17.52 -9.73 6.54
N LEU A 434 18.45 -8.83 6.19
CA LEU A 434 18.23 -7.40 6.33
C LEU A 434 17.78 -6.81 4.99
N LEU A 435 16.59 -6.26 4.94
CA LEU A 435 16.05 -5.59 3.77
C LEU A 435 16.54 -4.13 3.73
N THR A 436 17.51 -3.90 2.85
CA THR A 436 18.04 -2.55 2.60
C THR A 436 17.40 -2.02 1.32
N PRO A 437 16.66 -0.91 1.38
CA PRO A 437 15.92 -0.42 0.22
C PRO A 437 16.84 0.14 -0.85
N VAL A 438 16.48 -0.11 -2.09
CA VAL A 438 17.04 0.59 -3.25
C VAL A 438 16.32 1.94 -3.34
N GLY A 439 16.93 3.02 -2.87
CA GLY A 439 16.34 4.35 -2.98
C GLY A 439 16.36 5.18 -1.68
N LYS A 440 15.66 6.33 -1.75
CA LYS A 440 15.69 7.33 -0.68
C LYS A 440 14.64 7.15 0.42
N ARG A 441 13.63 6.33 0.18
CA ARG A 441 12.49 6.17 1.10
C ARG A 441 12.80 5.20 2.24
N GLY A 442 13.31 4.05 1.94
CA GLY A 442 13.46 2.98 2.91
C GLY A 442 12.20 2.13 3.11
N ILE A 443 12.32 1.13 3.96
CA ILE A 443 11.24 0.22 4.34
C ILE A 443 11.01 0.41 5.84
N SER A 444 9.86 0.97 6.20
CA SER A 444 9.50 1.20 7.61
C SER A 444 8.88 -0.03 8.25
N HIS A 445 8.81 -0.03 9.58
CA HIS A 445 8.12 -1.04 10.39
C HIS A 445 6.71 -1.36 9.89
N GLY A 446 5.94 -0.32 9.55
CA GLY A 446 4.58 -0.47 9.02
C GLY A 446 4.52 -0.93 7.57
N ASP A 447 5.56 -0.71 6.76
CA ASP A 447 5.59 -1.19 5.37
C ASP A 447 5.68 -2.72 5.34
N MET A 448 6.31 -3.34 6.34
CA MET A 448 6.44 -4.80 6.42
C MET A 448 5.11 -5.54 6.66
N ILE A 449 4.09 -4.84 7.10
CA ILE A 449 2.72 -5.37 7.23
C ILE A 449 1.74 -4.73 6.25
N ASP A 450 2.24 -3.97 5.28
CA ASP A 450 1.41 -3.23 4.31
C ASP A 450 0.37 -2.31 4.98
N LEU A 451 0.74 -1.71 6.13
CA LEU A 451 -0.16 -0.93 6.99
C LEU A 451 -0.91 0.18 6.24
N ASN A 452 -0.19 0.93 5.42
CA ASN A 452 -0.75 2.03 4.65
C ASN A 452 -1.23 1.63 3.25
N ARG A 453 -1.04 0.36 2.86
CA ARG A 453 -1.33 -0.17 1.52
C ARG A 453 -0.64 0.63 0.41
N GLU A 454 0.52 1.19 0.69
CA GLU A 454 1.32 1.97 -0.25
C GLU A 454 2.29 1.07 -1.03
N ASN A 455 2.41 1.35 -2.32
CA ASN A 455 3.47 0.75 -3.13
C ASN A 455 4.79 1.49 -2.85
N VAL A 456 5.77 0.78 -2.34
CA VAL A 456 7.11 1.32 -2.03
C VAL A 456 7.99 1.17 -3.26
N GLU A 457 8.61 2.26 -3.69
CA GLU A 457 9.54 2.23 -4.83
C GLU A 457 10.72 1.30 -4.53
N GLY A 458 10.94 0.31 -5.39
CA GLY A 458 12.02 -0.67 -5.26
C GLY A 458 11.77 -1.79 -4.26
N PHE A 459 10.57 -1.86 -3.64
CA PHE A 459 10.20 -2.95 -2.73
C PHE A 459 8.70 -3.28 -2.83
N ASP A 460 8.38 -4.51 -3.20
CA ASP A 460 7.01 -5.03 -3.16
C ASP A 460 6.88 -5.99 -1.97
N VAL A 461 6.29 -5.51 -0.88
CA VAL A 461 6.10 -6.30 0.35
C VAL A 461 5.27 -7.56 0.11
N ARG A 462 4.31 -7.54 -0.81
CA ARG A 462 3.47 -8.69 -1.11
C ARG A 462 4.26 -9.78 -1.82
N GLU A 463 5.10 -9.39 -2.78
CA GLU A 463 6.00 -10.31 -3.46
C GLU A 463 7.05 -10.87 -2.50
N PHE A 464 7.62 -10.04 -1.64
CA PHE A 464 8.54 -10.49 -0.60
C PHE A 464 7.95 -11.64 0.25
N TYR A 465 6.69 -11.51 0.68
CA TYR A 465 6.06 -12.61 1.44
C TYR A 465 5.76 -13.85 0.59
N VAL A 466 5.44 -13.68 -0.69
CA VAL A 466 5.28 -14.83 -1.59
C VAL A 466 6.61 -15.57 -1.76
N GLU A 467 7.73 -14.85 -1.95
CA GLU A 467 9.07 -15.44 -2.04
C GLU A 467 9.48 -16.13 -0.72
N LEU A 468 9.20 -15.48 0.42
CA LEU A 468 9.47 -16.05 1.75
C LEU A 468 8.72 -17.36 1.98
N VAL A 469 7.44 -17.41 1.62
CA VAL A 469 6.62 -18.63 1.80
C VAL A 469 7.00 -19.70 0.76
N SER A 470 7.40 -19.29 -0.45
CA SER A 470 7.94 -20.23 -1.44
C SER A 470 9.25 -20.90 -0.94
N ASP A 471 10.15 -20.15 -0.28
CA ASP A 471 11.36 -20.73 0.36
C ASP A 471 10.99 -21.75 1.45
N LEU A 472 9.94 -21.50 2.25
CA LEU A 472 9.45 -22.48 3.23
C LEU A 472 8.92 -23.74 2.53
N LYS A 473 8.17 -23.61 1.44
CA LYS A 473 7.69 -24.75 0.65
C LYS A 473 8.84 -25.56 0.06
N GLU A 474 9.88 -24.92 -0.50
CA GLU A 474 11.06 -25.59 -1.04
C GLU A 474 11.83 -26.37 0.01
N ARG A 475 11.78 -25.93 1.27
CA ARG A 475 12.34 -26.66 2.43
C ARG A 475 11.48 -27.85 2.90
N GLY A 476 10.29 -28.05 2.33
CA GLY A 476 9.36 -29.09 2.72
C GLY A 476 8.56 -28.79 4.00
N LEU A 477 8.49 -27.50 4.37
CA LEU A 477 7.78 -27.02 5.55
C LEU A 477 6.31 -26.66 5.27
#